data_569b1a3f28e9fc97effdccee73e9f13e
#
_entry.id   569b1a3f28e9fc97effdccee73e9f13e
#
_cell.length_a   1.000
_cell.length_b   1.000
_cell.length_c   1.000
_cell.angle_alpha   90.00
_cell.angle_beta   90.00
_cell.angle_gamma   90.00
#
_symmetry.space_group_name_H-M   'P 1'
#
loop_
_entity.id
_entity.type
_entity.pdbx_description
1 polymer ?
#
loop_
_entity_poly.entity_id
_entity_poly.type
_entity_poly.pdbx_seq_one_letter_code
_entity_poly.pdbx_strand_id
1 'polypeptide(L)'
;QKTAYEIRLSLVGSEMCIRDRGSEVQIENYLLPAVRGDRTFSIAFTEPEAGSDAAAITSQAIRSNDGWVLNGTKHFISDGHYSDFFVVTAVTDPNAATKGISTFIVEKGMPGLVVGRDQPMMGLRGTSHVEMRFDEVRLSPQHLLGREGQGLKLAFATLGRVRLAQVAARAVGRATMVMKMSLEYARQRRQFGAPIGDFQMIQQMLADSAMEINACRLALWQIASRIDAGEEMRSGISMLKIQASEMLGRVVDRAVQIYGGTGYCRDFPIERYYRDARISRIYDGTSEVHRLVMARELMKGDVSLYDCYEE
;
A
#
# COMPACT_ATOMS: atom_id res chain seq x y z
N GLN A 1 -11.80 25.65 -9.70
CA GLN A 1 -10.47 25.23 -9.18
C GLN A 1 -10.66 24.73 -7.76
N LYS A 2 -10.28 23.48 -7.47
CA LYS A 2 -10.26 22.98 -6.09
C LYS A 2 -9.19 23.75 -5.30
N THR A 3 -9.53 24.18 -4.11
CA THR A 3 -8.59 24.86 -3.21
C THR A 3 -7.48 23.89 -2.75
N ALA A 4 -6.35 24.40 -2.29
CA ALA A 4 -5.27 23.58 -1.74
C ALA A 4 -5.76 22.66 -0.57
N TYR A 5 -6.84 23.05 0.12
CA TYR A 5 -7.50 22.28 1.16
C TYR A 5 -8.30 21.08 0.59
N GLU A 6 -9.04 21.30 -0.49
CA GLU A 6 -9.79 20.23 -1.18
C GLU A 6 -8.87 19.21 -1.83
N ILE A 7 -7.71 19.65 -2.35
CA ILE A 7 -6.64 18.77 -2.80
C ILE A 7 -6.09 17.91 -1.65
N ARG A 8 -5.98 18.48 -0.44
CA ARG A 8 -5.54 17.73 0.76
C ARG A 8 -6.42 16.52 1.11
N LEU A 9 -7.74 16.65 0.98
CA LEU A 9 -8.70 15.62 1.39
C LEU A 9 -8.85 14.48 0.38
N SER A 10 -8.49 14.69 -0.89
CA SER A 10 -8.67 13.70 -1.96
C SER A 10 -7.43 12.88 -2.30
N LEU A 11 -6.26 13.25 -1.77
CA LEU A 11 -4.99 12.60 -2.11
C LEU A 11 -4.67 11.46 -1.16
N VAL A 12 -4.60 10.27 -1.70
CA VAL A 12 -4.16 9.06 -1.00
C VAL A 12 -3.20 8.30 -1.92
N GLY A 13 -1.91 8.46 -1.68
CA GLY A 13 -0.90 7.78 -2.50
C GLY A 13 0.39 8.59 -2.62
N SER A 14 1.15 8.30 -3.64
CA SER A 14 2.45 8.93 -3.92
C SER A 14 2.36 10.39 -4.34
N GLU A 15 1.17 10.87 -4.72
CA GLU A 15 0.87 12.30 -4.92
C GLU A 15 1.26 13.13 -3.70
N MET A 16 1.14 12.52 -2.53
CA MET A 16 1.50 13.17 -1.27
C MET A 16 2.98 13.53 -1.20
N CYS A 17 3.87 12.75 -1.84
CA CYS A 17 5.28 13.08 -1.93
C CYS A 17 5.48 14.40 -2.67
N ILE A 18 4.80 14.56 -3.81
CA ILE A 18 4.89 15.77 -4.64
C ILE A 18 4.19 16.93 -3.94
N ARG A 19 3.01 16.73 -3.37
CA ARG A 19 2.30 17.75 -2.60
C ARG A 19 3.13 18.32 -1.45
N ASP A 20 3.78 17.45 -0.68
CA ASP A 20 4.44 17.84 0.57
C ASP A 20 5.86 18.38 0.34
N ARG A 21 6.51 18.05 -0.78
CA ARG A 21 7.93 18.35 -1.03
C ARG A 21 8.25 18.77 -2.46
N GLY A 22 7.31 18.75 -3.38
CA GLY A 22 7.51 19.19 -4.75
C GLY A 22 7.69 20.71 -4.86
N SER A 23 8.45 21.14 -5.85
CA SER A 23 8.52 22.54 -6.26
C SER A 23 7.20 22.97 -6.93
N GLU A 24 6.96 24.25 -7.09
CA GLU A 24 5.78 24.77 -7.81
C GLU A 24 5.68 24.15 -9.21
N VAL A 25 6.78 24.08 -9.94
CA VAL A 25 6.85 23.44 -11.26
C VAL A 25 6.47 21.96 -11.21
N GLN A 26 6.92 21.24 -10.19
CA GLN A 26 6.56 19.82 -10.03
C GLN A 26 5.08 19.65 -9.65
N ILE A 27 4.54 20.54 -8.86
CA ILE A 27 3.11 20.56 -8.52
C ILE A 27 2.27 20.79 -9.78
N GLU A 28 2.63 21.78 -10.60
CA GLU A 28 1.91 22.11 -11.84
C GLU A 28 1.98 21.00 -12.89
N ASN A 29 3.16 20.40 -13.08
CA ASN A 29 3.38 19.45 -14.16
C ASN A 29 3.02 18.01 -13.83
N TYR A 30 3.03 17.63 -12.54
CA TYR A 30 2.82 16.25 -12.11
C TYR A 30 1.64 16.10 -11.18
N LEU A 31 1.55 16.90 -10.10
CA LEU A 31 0.51 16.73 -9.10
C LEU A 31 -0.88 17.12 -9.62
N LEU A 32 -1.00 18.32 -10.17
CA LEU A 32 -2.31 18.80 -10.63
C LEU A 32 -2.88 17.96 -11.79
N PRO A 33 -2.10 17.54 -12.81
CA PRO A 33 -2.58 16.61 -13.82
C PRO A 33 -2.96 15.24 -13.24
N ALA A 34 -2.18 14.72 -12.29
CA ALA A 34 -2.51 13.45 -11.64
C ALA A 34 -3.83 13.51 -10.84
N VAL A 35 -4.06 14.61 -10.11
CA VAL A 35 -5.32 14.84 -9.37
C VAL A 35 -6.53 14.96 -10.31
N ARG A 36 -6.34 15.51 -11.50
CA ARG A 36 -7.39 15.62 -12.53
C ARG A 36 -7.64 14.29 -13.27
N GLY A 37 -6.72 13.33 -13.16
CA GLY A 37 -6.75 12.09 -13.93
C GLY A 37 -6.19 12.24 -15.35
N ASP A 38 -5.53 13.36 -15.67
CA ASP A 38 -4.90 13.63 -16.98
C ASP A 38 -3.58 12.86 -17.11
N ARG A 39 -2.91 12.56 -16.00
CA ARG A 39 -1.66 11.77 -15.92
C ARG A 39 -1.74 10.74 -14.82
N THR A 40 -1.12 9.60 -15.04
CA THR A 40 -0.98 8.51 -14.07
C THR A 40 0.47 8.34 -13.64
N PHE A 41 0.68 7.75 -12.48
CA PHE A 41 2.04 7.56 -11.96
C PHE A 41 2.15 6.38 -11.02
N SER A 42 3.40 5.94 -10.81
CA SER A 42 3.72 4.86 -9.86
C SER A 42 4.91 5.22 -8.98
N ILE A 43 4.97 4.58 -7.81
CA ILE A 43 6.17 4.58 -6.97
C ILE A 43 7.06 3.42 -7.38
N ALA A 44 8.32 3.72 -7.68
CA ALA A 44 9.37 2.75 -7.97
C ALA A 44 10.37 2.70 -6.81
N PHE A 45 10.07 1.86 -5.81
CA PHE A 45 10.81 1.77 -4.56
C PHE A 45 11.52 0.42 -4.41
N THR A 46 10.77 -0.68 -4.49
CA THR A 46 11.26 -2.06 -4.32
C THR A 46 12.24 -2.47 -5.40
N GLU A 47 13.27 -3.22 -5.02
CA GLU A 47 14.26 -3.82 -5.91
C GLU A 47 14.25 -5.35 -5.77
N PRO A 48 14.84 -6.10 -6.72
CA PRO A 48 14.91 -7.57 -6.64
C PRO A 48 15.45 -8.05 -5.28
N GLU A 49 16.49 -7.42 -4.76
CA GLU A 49 17.17 -7.81 -3.51
C GLU A 49 16.78 -6.94 -2.30
N ALA A 50 15.94 -5.91 -2.47
CA ALA A 50 15.57 -4.97 -1.42
C ALA A 50 14.05 -4.76 -1.34
N GLY A 51 13.39 -5.55 -0.50
CA GLY A 51 11.96 -5.45 -0.19
C GLY A 51 11.72 -4.96 1.24
N SER A 52 11.73 -5.89 2.22
CA SER A 52 11.57 -5.55 3.65
C SER A 52 12.70 -4.70 4.20
N ASP A 53 13.93 -4.93 3.74
CA ASP A 53 15.06 -4.04 3.98
C ASP A 53 15.10 -2.93 2.92
N ALA A 54 14.24 -1.95 3.14
CA ALA A 54 14.04 -0.84 2.22
C ALA A 54 15.25 0.12 2.12
N ALA A 55 16.21 0.01 3.04
CA ALA A 55 17.43 0.79 3.02
C ALA A 55 18.55 0.14 2.19
N ALA A 56 18.41 -1.15 1.87
CA ALA A 56 19.40 -1.93 1.10
C ALA A 56 19.24 -1.78 -0.43
N ILE A 57 18.54 -0.74 -0.91
CA ILE A 57 18.44 -0.49 -2.35
C ILE A 57 19.81 -0.21 -2.95
N THR A 58 20.01 -0.67 -4.18
CA THR A 58 21.28 -0.59 -4.92
C THR A 58 21.21 0.30 -6.15
N SER A 59 20.02 0.69 -6.61
CA SER A 59 19.89 1.69 -7.69
C SER A 59 20.57 2.99 -7.29
N GLN A 60 21.43 3.53 -8.16
CA GLN A 60 22.26 4.69 -7.87
C GLN A 60 21.94 5.86 -8.79
N ALA A 61 21.93 7.06 -8.25
CA ALA A 61 21.89 8.29 -8.99
C ALA A 61 23.21 9.06 -8.74
N ILE A 62 24.16 8.87 -9.65
CA ILE A 62 25.50 9.43 -9.53
C ILE A 62 25.49 10.87 -10.04
N ARG A 63 26.08 11.77 -9.29
CA ARG A 63 26.18 13.20 -9.64
C ARG A 63 26.96 13.38 -10.96
N SER A 64 26.42 14.20 -11.86
CA SER A 64 27.03 14.63 -13.10
C SER A 64 27.07 16.17 -13.17
N ASN A 65 27.68 16.75 -14.22
CA ASN A 65 27.76 18.21 -14.37
C ASN A 65 26.38 18.88 -14.40
N ASP A 66 25.38 18.20 -15.02
CA ASP A 66 24.04 18.75 -15.28
C ASP A 66 22.95 18.14 -14.38
N GLY A 67 23.33 17.38 -13.35
CA GLY A 67 22.37 16.71 -12.47
C GLY A 67 22.82 15.34 -11.99
N TRP A 68 22.11 14.27 -12.37
CA TRP A 68 22.44 12.88 -11.99
C TRP A 68 22.28 11.92 -13.17
N VAL A 69 22.97 10.80 -13.08
CA VAL A 69 22.81 9.65 -13.98
C VAL A 69 22.29 8.48 -13.12
N LEU A 70 21.06 8.06 -13.42
CA LEU A 70 20.36 7.00 -12.70
C LEU A 70 20.59 5.66 -13.37
N ASN A 71 21.08 4.68 -12.59
CA ASN A 71 21.27 3.30 -12.97
C ASN A 71 20.66 2.37 -11.91
N GLY A 72 20.06 1.24 -12.34
CA GLY A 72 19.54 0.24 -11.44
C GLY A 72 18.30 -0.49 -11.96
N THR A 73 17.68 -1.27 -11.06
CA THR A 73 16.47 -2.05 -11.39
C THR A 73 15.47 -1.93 -10.26
N LYS A 74 14.21 -1.64 -10.60
CA LYS A 74 13.08 -1.67 -9.67
C LYS A 74 12.16 -2.83 -10.01
N HIS A 75 11.51 -3.41 -8.99
CA HIS A 75 10.70 -4.60 -9.13
C HIS A 75 9.32 -4.44 -8.46
N PHE A 76 8.32 -5.15 -8.97
CA PHE A 76 6.92 -5.07 -8.52
C PHE A 76 6.32 -3.67 -8.59
N ILE A 77 6.66 -2.90 -9.64
CA ILE A 77 6.13 -1.55 -9.80
C ILE A 77 4.72 -1.62 -10.36
N SER A 78 3.76 -1.27 -9.50
CA SER A 78 2.34 -1.33 -9.84
C SER A 78 2.01 -0.34 -10.95
N ASP A 79 1.22 -0.80 -11.94
CA ASP A 79 0.72 0.00 -13.05
C ASP A 79 1.80 0.69 -13.91
N GLY A 80 3.03 0.17 -13.90
CA GLY A 80 4.15 0.75 -14.63
C GLY A 80 3.92 0.85 -16.14
N HIS A 81 3.14 -0.05 -16.74
CA HIS A 81 2.76 0.05 -18.15
C HIS A 81 1.83 1.22 -18.46
N TYR A 82 1.04 1.66 -17.48
CA TYR A 82 0.02 2.71 -17.64
C TYR A 82 0.48 4.06 -17.11
N SER A 83 1.55 4.10 -16.31
CA SER A 83 2.05 5.32 -15.71
C SER A 83 2.76 6.22 -16.71
N ASP A 84 2.53 7.53 -16.61
CA ASP A 84 3.18 8.58 -17.41
C ASP A 84 4.50 9.01 -16.77
N PHE A 85 4.61 8.89 -15.45
CA PHE A 85 5.83 9.16 -14.70
C PHE A 85 5.95 8.29 -13.45
N PHE A 86 7.15 8.27 -12.87
CA PHE A 86 7.50 7.43 -11.75
C PHE A 86 8.18 8.26 -10.67
N VAL A 87 7.83 8.00 -9.41
CA VAL A 87 8.54 8.52 -8.24
C VAL A 87 9.54 7.44 -7.81
N VAL A 88 10.82 7.66 -8.12
CA VAL A 88 11.89 6.65 -8.02
C VAL A 88 12.84 7.00 -6.88
N THR A 89 13.13 6.02 -6.01
CA THR A 89 14.19 6.16 -5.01
C THR A 89 15.52 5.63 -5.52
N ALA A 90 16.61 6.34 -5.25
CA ALA A 90 17.97 5.90 -5.60
C ALA A 90 19.00 6.39 -4.58
N VAL A 91 20.11 5.68 -4.46
CA VAL A 91 21.26 6.06 -3.63
C VAL A 91 22.02 7.18 -4.32
N THR A 92 22.16 8.31 -3.66
CA THR A 92 22.98 9.47 -4.10
C THR A 92 24.29 9.59 -3.30
N ASP A 93 24.31 9.05 -2.07
CA ASP A 93 25.51 8.95 -1.23
C ASP A 93 25.56 7.57 -0.56
N PRO A 94 26.43 6.66 -1.03
CA PRO A 94 26.53 5.31 -0.47
C PRO A 94 27.10 5.28 0.96
N ASN A 95 27.76 6.35 1.42
CA ASN A 95 28.37 6.42 2.75
C ASN A 95 27.40 6.93 3.82
N ALA A 96 26.27 7.51 3.42
CA ALA A 96 25.32 8.13 4.34
C ALA A 96 24.17 7.18 4.77
N ALA A 97 24.23 5.89 4.45
CA ALA A 97 23.21 4.88 4.76
C ALA A 97 21.80 5.38 4.38
N THR A 98 20.84 5.36 5.30
CA THR A 98 19.44 5.80 5.04
C THR A 98 19.32 7.28 4.64
N LYS A 99 20.30 8.11 4.99
CA LYS A 99 20.38 9.54 4.61
C LYS A 99 21.01 9.74 3.24
N GLY A 100 21.51 8.69 2.60
CA GLY A 100 22.07 8.71 1.26
C GLY A 100 21.06 8.40 0.15
N ILE A 101 19.78 8.22 0.48
CA ILE A 101 18.74 7.88 -0.48
C ILE A 101 17.94 9.14 -0.84
N SER A 102 17.83 9.41 -2.13
CA SER A 102 17.05 10.52 -2.71
C SER A 102 15.87 10.00 -3.53
N THR A 103 14.94 10.89 -3.83
CA THR A 103 13.77 10.57 -4.66
C THR A 103 13.76 11.46 -5.89
N PHE A 104 13.44 10.86 -7.03
CA PHE A 104 13.39 11.55 -8.33
C PHE A 104 12.06 11.30 -9.01
N ILE A 105 11.59 12.27 -9.79
CA ILE A 105 10.50 12.11 -10.75
C ILE A 105 11.14 11.72 -12.08
N VAL A 106 10.76 10.57 -12.63
CA VAL A 106 11.27 10.04 -13.90
C VAL A 106 10.11 9.87 -14.85
N GLU A 107 10.15 10.48 -16.02
CA GLU A 107 9.08 10.40 -17.00
C GLU A 107 9.18 9.15 -17.87
N LYS A 108 8.04 8.59 -18.25
CA LYS A 108 7.97 7.52 -19.23
C LYS A 108 8.56 7.98 -20.57
N GLY A 109 9.37 7.13 -21.19
CA GLY A 109 10.01 7.45 -22.47
C GLY A 109 11.33 8.20 -22.36
N MET A 110 11.81 8.52 -21.16
CA MET A 110 13.18 9.02 -21.00
C MET A 110 14.20 8.00 -21.54
N PRO A 111 15.23 8.44 -22.29
CA PRO A 111 16.28 7.55 -22.78
C PRO A 111 16.91 6.75 -21.64
N GLY A 112 17.06 5.44 -21.84
CA GLY A 112 17.62 4.52 -20.86
C GLY A 112 16.57 3.93 -19.88
N LEU A 113 15.33 4.43 -19.83
CA LEU A 113 14.27 3.81 -19.06
C LEU A 113 13.58 2.70 -19.86
N VAL A 114 13.59 1.48 -19.31
CA VAL A 114 12.89 0.32 -19.86
C VAL A 114 11.85 -0.14 -18.87
N VAL A 115 10.58 -0.13 -19.27
CA VAL A 115 9.48 -0.78 -18.55
C VAL A 115 9.38 -2.22 -19.06
N GLY A 116 9.74 -3.17 -18.21
CA GLY A 116 9.85 -4.58 -18.55
C GLY A 116 8.50 -5.30 -18.54
N ARG A 117 8.56 -6.63 -18.51
CA ARG A 117 7.36 -7.48 -18.54
C ARG A 117 6.50 -7.31 -17.29
N ASP A 118 5.23 -7.59 -17.44
CA ASP A 118 4.31 -7.75 -16.31
C ASP A 118 4.58 -9.09 -15.59
N GLN A 119 4.56 -9.07 -14.25
CA GLN A 119 4.76 -10.27 -13.43
C GLN A 119 3.44 -11.05 -13.34
N PRO A 120 3.44 -12.36 -13.62
CA PRO A 120 2.27 -13.19 -13.39
C PRO A 120 1.97 -13.27 -11.89
N MET A 121 0.83 -12.73 -11.47
CA MET A 121 0.44 -12.63 -10.07
C MET A 121 -0.61 -13.67 -9.68
N MET A 122 -0.57 -14.12 -8.42
CA MET A 122 -1.59 -14.98 -7.82
C MET A 122 -2.96 -14.30 -7.82
N GLY A 123 -3.03 -13.05 -7.39
CA GLY A 123 -4.20 -12.17 -7.35
C GLY A 123 -3.89 -10.81 -7.96
N LEU A 124 -4.82 -9.85 -7.85
CA LEU A 124 -4.71 -8.51 -8.42
C LEU A 124 -4.40 -8.51 -9.93
N ARG A 125 -4.97 -9.45 -10.66
CA ARG A 125 -4.67 -9.67 -12.09
C ARG A 125 -5.19 -8.56 -13.01
N GLY A 126 -5.92 -7.60 -12.47
CA GLY A 126 -6.40 -6.41 -13.20
C GLY A 126 -5.44 -5.22 -13.17
N THR A 127 -4.32 -5.34 -12.45
CA THR A 127 -3.24 -4.32 -12.39
C THR A 127 -1.95 -4.92 -12.93
N SER A 128 -1.10 -4.10 -13.54
CA SER A 128 0.25 -4.53 -13.94
C SER A 128 1.23 -4.38 -12.78
N HIS A 129 2.24 -5.25 -12.73
CA HIS A 129 3.34 -5.18 -11.77
C HIS A 129 4.63 -5.48 -12.51
N VAL A 130 5.36 -4.44 -12.88
CA VAL A 130 6.49 -4.57 -13.80
C VAL A 130 7.83 -4.52 -13.09
N GLU A 131 8.84 -5.04 -13.79
CA GLU A 131 10.22 -4.69 -13.58
C GLU A 131 10.55 -3.43 -14.37
N MET A 132 11.35 -2.54 -13.80
CA MET A 132 11.84 -1.34 -14.47
C MET A 132 13.37 -1.31 -14.42
N ARG A 133 13.99 -1.09 -15.55
CA ARG A 133 15.44 -0.93 -15.65
C ARG A 133 15.80 0.49 -16.04
N PHE A 134 16.78 1.04 -15.36
CA PHE A 134 17.38 2.33 -15.62
C PHE A 134 18.82 2.10 -16.10
N ASP A 135 19.15 2.58 -17.26
CA ASP A 135 20.44 2.43 -17.94
C ASP A 135 20.90 3.83 -18.41
N GLU A 136 21.73 4.46 -17.60
CA GLU A 136 22.23 5.83 -17.81
C GLU A 136 21.11 6.90 -18.01
N VAL A 137 20.01 6.79 -17.29
CA VAL A 137 18.93 7.79 -17.35
C VAL A 137 19.41 9.12 -16.79
N ARG A 138 19.44 10.15 -17.62
CA ARG A 138 19.91 11.50 -17.25
C ARG A 138 18.82 12.30 -16.58
N LEU A 139 19.09 12.77 -15.37
CA LEU A 139 18.17 13.55 -14.54
C LEU A 139 18.75 14.94 -14.29
N SER A 140 18.03 15.98 -14.66
CA SER A 140 18.37 17.36 -14.30
C SER A 140 17.99 17.68 -12.85
N PRO A 141 18.42 18.80 -12.27
CA PRO A 141 18.03 19.21 -10.92
C PRO A 141 16.51 19.30 -10.69
N GLN A 142 15.73 19.54 -11.74
CA GLN A 142 14.27 19.63 -11.68
C GLN A 142 13.59 18.27 -11.43
N HIS A 143 14.28 17.15 -11.64
CA HIS A 143 13.76 15.81 -11.37
C HIS A 143 13.92 15.42 -9.90
N LEU A 144 14.78 16.09 -9.11
CA LEU A 144 14.93 15.80 -7.68
C LEU A 144 13.65 16.22 -6.95
N LEU A 145 13.01 15.27 -6.28
CA LEU A 145 11.84 15.51 -5.45
C LEU A 145 12.24 15.73 -3.99
N GLY A 146 12.00 16.92 -3.49
CA GLY A 146 12.41 17.35 -2.17
C GLY A 146 13.90 17.69 -2.09
N ARG A 147 14.59 17.16 -1.08
CA ARG A 147 16.02 17.39 -0.87
C ARG A 147 16.81 16.10 -1.00
N GLU A 148 18.03 16.20 -1.50
CA GLU A 148 18.97 15.08 -1.56
C GLU A 148 19.15 14.45 -0.17
N GLY A 149 19.17 13.12 -0.10
CA GLY A 149 19.30 12.36 1.13
C GLY A 149 18.02 12.23 1.99
N GLN A 150 16.88 12.76 1.55
CA GLN A 150 15.62 12.68 2.29
C GLN A 150 14.60 11.71 1.67
N GLY A 151 14.98 10.96 0.65
CA GLY A 151 14.06 10.13 -0.13
C GLY A 151 13.38 9.03 0.69
N LEU A 152 14.12 8.33 1.55
CA LEU A 152 13.55 7.28 2.39
C LEU A 152 12.55 7.84 3.43
N LYS A 153 12.87 9.00 4.03
CA LYS A 153 11.96 9.69 4.96
C LYS A 153 10.67 10.10 4.27
N LEU A 154 10.75 10.61 3.05
CA LEU A 154 9.61 11.02 2.24
C LEU A 154 8.73 9.81 1.88
N ALA A 155 9.34 8.72 1.41
CA ALA A 155 8.62 7.49 1.08
C ALA A 155 7.86 6.92 2.28
N PHE A 156 8.48 6.85 3.46
CA PHE A 156 7.81 6.32 4.66
C PHE A 156 6.72 7.22 5.22
N ALA A 157 6.86 8.54 5.13
CA ALA A 157 5.80 9.48 5.53
C ALA A 157 4.52 9.28 4.68
N THR A 158 4.70 9.09 3.37
CA THR A 158 3.60 8.81 2.44
C THR A 158 2.96 7.45 2.69
N LEU A 159 3.78 6.40 2.83
CA LEU A 159 3.31 5.03 3.07
C LEU A 159 2.47 4.88 4.35
N GLY A 160 2.66 5.73 5.36
CA GLY A 160 1.84 5.72 6.57
C GLY A 160 0.34 5.90 6.25
N ARG A 161 0.00 6.93 5.48
CA ARG A 161 -1.40 7.20 5.09
C ARG A 161 -1.94 6.19 4.06
N VAL A 162 -1.09 5.73 3.14
CA VAL A 162 -1.44 4.64 2.19
C VAL A 162 -1.84 3.37 2.96
N ARG A 163 -1.11 3.00 4.00
CA ARG A 163 -1.44 1.83 4.82
C ARG A 163 -2.80 1.94 5.49
N LEU A 164 -3.14 3.12 6.00
CA LEU A 164 -4.45 3.35 6.62
C LEU A 164 -5.59 3.20 5.60
N ALA A 165 -5.53 3.93 4.50
CA ALA A 165 -6.62 4.03 3.55
C ALA A 165 -6.65 2.85 2.56
N GLN A 166 -5.54 2.58 1.87
CA GLN A 166 -5.53 1.57 0.80
C GLN A 166 -5.39 0.13 1.32
N VAL A 167 -4.78 -0.09 2.47
CA VAL A 167 -4.67 -1.44 3.02
C VAL A 167 -5.80 -1.69 4.01
N ALA A 168 -5.87 -0.94 5.11
CA ALA A 168 -6.78 -1.24 6.20
C ALA A 168 -8.25 -0.96 5.86
N ALA A 169 -8.57 0.22 5.34
CA ALA A 169 -9.96 0.56 4.99
C ALA A 169 -10.49 -0.34 3.86
N ARG A 170 -9.66 -0.62 2.83
CA ARG A 170 -10.02 -1.57 1.77
C ARG A 170 -10.21 -2.99 2.29
N ALA A 171 -9.40 -3.44 3.24
CA ALA A 171 -9.55 -4.76 3.85
C ALA A 171 -10.87 -4.88 4.60
N VAL A 172 -11.24 -3.88 5.42
CA VAL A 172 -12.53 -3.82 6.11
C VAL A 172 -13.69 -3.80 5.13
N GLY A 173 -13.60 -3.00 4.06
CA GLY A 173 -14.64 -2.91 3.03
C GLY A 173 -14.82 -4.24 2.27
N ARG A 174 -13.73 -4.86 1.84
CA ARG A 174 -13.75 -6.16 1.14
C ARG A 174 -14.27 -7.29 2.04
N ALA A 175 -13.80 -7.37 3.30
CA ALA A 175 -14.29 -8.34 4.26
C ALA A 175 -15.79 -8.19 4.51
N THR A 176 -16.28 -6.95 4.63
CA THR A 176 -17.71 -6.65 4.77
C THR A 176 -18.52 -7.13 3.57
N MET A 177 -18.02 -6.92 2.34
CA MET A 177 -18.68 -7.41 1.13
C MET A 177 -18.72 -8.94 1.10
N VAL A 178 -17.60 -9.60 1.33
CA VAL A 178 -17.49 -11.06 1.36
C VAL A 178 -18.39 -11.66 2.44
N MET A 179 -18.45 -11.03 3.62
CA MET A 179 -19.37 -11.42 4.69
C MET A 179 -20.84 -11.37 4.25
N LYS A 180 -21.27 -10.28 3.59
CA LYS A 180 -22.65 -10.15 3.06
C LYS A 180 -22.97 -11.25 2.05
N MET A 181 -22.05 -11.52 1.13
CA MET A 181 -22.21 -12.60 0.14
C MET A 181 -22.31 -13.98 0.82
N SER A 182 -21.47 -14.24 1.83
CA SER A 182 -21.47 -15.50 2.58
C SER A 182 -22.76 -15.70 3.35
N LEU A 183 -23.28 -14.64 3.97
CA LEU A 183 -24.56 -14.66 4.70
C LEU A 183 -25.74 -14.97 3.77
N GLU A 184 -25.77 -14.33 2.59
CA GLU A 184 -26.83 -14.57 1.61
C GLU A 184 -26.77 -16.01 1.08
N TYR A 185 -25.59 -16.49 0.74
CA TYR A 185 -25.41 -17.87 0.30
C TYR A 185 -25.81 -18.88 1.37
N ALA A 186 -25.44 -18.64 2.63
CA ALA A 186 -25.79 -19.53 3.76
C ALA A 186 -27.31 -19.64 3.99
N ARG A 187 -28.08 -18.57 3.70
CA ARG A 187 -29.54 -18.56 3.80
C ARG A 187 -30.20 -19.33 2.65
N GLN A 188 -29.62 -19.33 1.47
CA GLN A 188 -30.22 -19.90 0.26
C GLN A 188 -29.78 -21.35 0.02
N ARG A 189 -28.50 -21.66 0.24
CA ARG A 189 -27.96 -23.00 0.01
C ARG A 189 -28.50 -24.00 1.00
N ARG A 190 -29.05 -25.09 0.49
CA ARG A 190 -29.62 -26.17 1.30
C ARG A 190 -28.77 -27.43 1.21
N GLN A 191 -28.53 -28.07 2.35
CA GLN A 191 -27.94 -29.40 2.48
C GLN A 191 -28.59 -30.11 3.67
N PHE A 192 -28.63 -31.43 3.68
CA PHE A 192 -29.25 -32.22 4.75
C PHE A 192 -30.69 -31.78 5.09
N GLY A 193 -31.42 -31.29 4.09
CA GLY A 193 -32.80 -30.86 4.25
C GLY A 193 -33.04 -29.44 4.77
N ALA A 194 -31.97 -28.70 5.15
CA ALA A 194 -32.06 -27.35 5.73
C ALA A 194 -31.12 -26.35 5.03
N PRO A 195 -31.36 -25.01 5.15
CA PRO A 195 -30.36 -24.02 4.81
C PRO A 195 -29.05 -24.29 5.56
N ILE A 196 -27.90 -24.09 4.91
CA ILE A 196 -26.63 -24.33 5.60
C ILE A 196 -26.39 -23.34 6.75
N GLY A 197 -27.04 -22.18 6.73
CA GLY A 197 -27.02 -21.19 7.81
C GLY A 197 -27.65 -21.69 9.13
N ASP A 198 -28.38 -22.79 9.11
CA ASP A 198 -28.95 -23.40 10.32
C ASP A 198 -27.92 -24.29 11.04
N PHE A 199 -26.78 -24.59 10.44
CA PHE A 199 -25.75 -25.42 11.03
C PHE A 199 -24.77 -24.60 11.87
N GLN A 200 -24.50 -25.05 13.10
CA GLN A 200 -23.68 -24.34 14.07
C GLN A 200 -22.27 -23.99 13.58
N MET A 201 -21.63 -24.87 12.80
CA MET A 201 -20.28 -24.62 12.27
C MET A 201 -20.27 -23.45 11.24
N ILE A 202 -21.34 -23.30 10.47
CA ILE A 202 -21.51 -22.15 9.56
C ILE A 202 -21.81 -20.87 10.35
N GLN A 203 -22.68 -20.97 11.38
CA GLN A 203 -23.00 -19.84 12.26
C GLN A 203 -21.75 -19.31 12.98
N GLN A 204 -20.87 -20.20 13.45
CA GLN A 204 -19.60 -19.84 14.06
C GLN A 204 -18.72 -19.05 13.08
N MET A 205 -18.51 -19.54 11.84
CA MET A 205 -17.69 -18.84 10.85
C MET A 205 -18.23 -17.43 10.54
N LEU A 206 -19.56 -17.28 10.48
CA LEU A 206 -20.21 -15.99 10.25
C LEU A 206 -20.06 -15.06 11.46
N ALA A 207 -20.27 -15.56 12.68
CA ALA A 207 -20.12 -14.78 13.90
C ALA A 207 -18.68 -14.30 14.12
N ASP A 208 -17.69 -15.18 13.97
CA ASP A 208 -16.26 -14.84 14.06
C ASP A 208 -15.89 -13.76 13.04
N SER A 209 -16.36 -13.90 11.80
CA SER A 209 -16.09 -12.91 10.75
C SER A 209 -16.71 -11.55 11.09
N ALA A 210 -17.92 -11.51 11.61
CA ALA A 210 -18.59 -10.28 11.99
C ALA A 210 -17.85 -9.58 13.15
N MET A 211 -17.43 -10.33 14.17
CA MET A 211 -16.67 -9.79 15.31
C MET A 211 -15.33 -9.18 14.86
N GLU A 212 -14.57 -9.91 14.06
CA GLU A 212 -13.28 -9.46 13.58
C GLU A 212 -13.38 -8.21 12.67
N ILE A 213 -14.36 -8.17 11.77
CA ILE A 213 -14.64 -7.00 10.92
C ILE A 213 -14.99 -5.78 11.78
N ASN A 214 -15.86 -5.97 12.79
CA ASN A 214 -16.28 -4.87 13.66
C ASN A 214 -15.10 -4.31 14.45
N ALA A 215 -14.29 -5.16 15.07
CA ALA A 215 -13.09 -4.75 15.81
C ALA A 215 -12.11 -3.95 14.94
N CYS A 216 -11.82 -4.43 13.73
CA CYS A 216 -10.96 -3.70 12.78
C CYS A 216 -11.58 -2.36 12.33
N ARG A 217 -12.90 -2.29 12.16
CA ARG A 217 -13.59 -1.05 11.78
C ARG A 217 -13.50 0.00 12.87
N LEU A 218 -13.70 -0.38 14.13
CA LEU A 218 -13.60 0.53 15.28
C LEU A 218 -12.17 1.04 15.43
N ALA A 219 -11.17 0.17 15.33
CA ALA A 219 -9.76 0.56 15.35
C ALA A 219 -9.40 1.51 14.18
N LEU A 220 -9.94 1.26 12.98
CA LEU A 220 -9.74 2.14 11.81
C LEU A 220 -10.29 3.55 12.09
N TRP A 221 -11.50 3.66 12.62
CA TRP A 221 -12.10 4.96 12.93
C TRP A 221 -11.36 5.70 14.03
N GLN A 222 -10.97 5.00 15.10
CA GLN A 222 -10.21 5.58 16.19
C GLN A 222 -8.88 6.16 15.69
N ILE A 223 -8.10 5.38 14.93
CA ILE A 223 -6.79 5.81 14.43
C ILE A 223 -6.96 6.96 13.44
N ALA A 224 -7.95 6.90 12.54
CA ALA A 224 -8.22 7.99 11.59
C ALA A 224 -8.57 9.28 12.32
N SER A 225 -9.44 9.23 13.33
CA SER A 225 -9.84 10.40 14.14
C SER A 225 -8.64 11.02 14.88
N ARG A 226 -7.75 10.19 15.45
CA ARG A 226 -6.54 10.69 16.12
C ARG A 226 -5.56 11.35 15.16
N ILE A 227 -5.41 10.79 13.95
CA ILE A 227 -4.60 11.42 12.89
C ILE A 227 -5.20 12.75 12.45
N ASP A 228 -6.53 12.85 12.33
CA ASP A 228 -7.22 14.10 11.99
C ASP A 228 -7.05 15.15 13.12
N ALA A 229 -6.92 14.72 14.37
CA ALA A 229 -6.57 15.57 15.50
C ALA A 229 -5.08 15.99 15.52
N GLY A 230 -4.25 15.51 14.60
CA GLY A 230 -2.84 15.88 14.48
C GLY A 230 -1.87 14.95 15.21
N GLU A 231 -2.34 13.83 15.76
CA GLU A 231 -1.49 12.88 16.48
C GLU A 231 -0.64 12.03 15.53
N GLU A 232 0.57 11.69 15.97
CA GLU A 232 1.43 10.71 15.28
C GLU A 232 1.04 9.28 15.68
N MET A 233 0.38 8.55 14.80
CA MET A 233 -0.16 7.21 15.05
C MET A 233 0.66 6.09 14.40
N ARG A 234 1.99 6.12 14.53
CA ARG A 234 2.86 5.16 13.86
C ARG A 234 2.60 3.71 14.30
N SER A 235 2.50 3.46 15.59
CA SER A 235 2.16 2.15 16.15
C SER A 235 0.74 1.76 15.80
N GLY A 236 -0.22 2.69 15.89
CA GLY A 236 -1.61 2.45 15.53
C GLY A 236 -1.79 2.06 14.07
N ILE A 237 -1.13 2.75 13.13
CA ILE A 237 -1.14 2.41 11.72
C ILE A 237 -0.54 1.01 11.48
N SER A 238 0.56 0.70 12.16
CA SER A 238 1.21 -0.62 12.05
C SER A 238 0.31 -1.74 12.60
N MET A 239 -0.29 -1.55 13.75
CA MET A 239 -1.28 -2.46 14.35
C MET A 239 -2.45 -2.69 13.39
N LEU A 240 -3.04 -1.63 12.91
CA LEU A 240 -4.22 -1.70 12.05
C LEU A 240 -3.91 -2.40 10.72
N LYS A 241 -2.74 -2.13 10.12
CA LYS A 241 -2.30 -2.83 8.90
C LYS A 241 -2.21 -4.33 9.09
N ILE A 242 -1.65 -4.79 10.22
CA ILE A 242 -1.58 -6.21 10.57
C ILE A 242 -2.98 -6.77 10.75
N GLN A 243 -3.75 -6.19 11.66
CA GLN A 243 -5.07 -6.70 12.04
C GLN A 243 -6.02 -6.79 10.84
N ALA A 244 -6.11 -5.72 10.04
CA ALA A 244 -7.02 -5.67 8.91
C ALA A 244 -6.63 -6.62 7.78
N SER A 245 -5.33 -6.74 7.45
CA SER A 245 -4.87 -7.65 6.40
C SER A 245 -5.00 -9.13 6.81
N GLU A 246 -4.73 -9.46 8.06
CA GLU A 246 -4.88 -10.82 8.57
C GLU A 246 -6.36 -11.18 8.77
N MET A 247 -7.18 -10.27 9.27
CA MET A 247 -8.64 -10.43 9.35
C MET A 247 -9.24 -10.70 7.97
N LEU A 248 -8.88 -9.90 6.96
CA LEU A 248 -9.36 -10.13 5.60
C LEU A 248 -9.02 -11.55 5.13
N GLY A 249 -7.79 -12.00 5.37
CA GLY A 249 -7.36 -13.37 5.03
C GLY A 249 -8.26 -14.43 5.66
N ARG A 250 -8.57 -14.32 6.95
CA ARG A 250 -9.45 -15.27 7.66
C ARG A 250 -10.90 -15.21 7.17
N VAL A 251 -11.43 -14.02 6.92
CA VAL A 251 -12.81 -13.85 6.43
C VAL A 251 -12.98 -14.46 5.04
N VAL A 252 -12.04 -14.22 4.10
CA VAL A 252 -12.14 -14.81 2.76
C VAL A 252 -11.93 -16.33 2.77
N ASP A 253 -11.09 -16.85 3.68
CA ASP A 253 -10.89 -18.28 3.86
C ASP A 253 -12.18 -18.96 4.34
N ARG A 254 -12.82 -18.42 5.38
CA ARG A 254 -14.13 -18.89 5.84
C ARG A 254 -15.20 -18.81 4.74
N ALA A 255 -15.16 -17.75 3.92
CA ALA A 255 -16.10 -17.61 2.81
C ALA A 255 -15.94 -18.72 1.77
N VAL A 256 -14.70 -19.06 1.39
CA VAL A 256 -14.45 -20.20 0.49
C VAL A 256 -15.00 -21.48 1.11
N GLN A 257 -14.80 -21.69 2.41
CA GLN A 257 -15.32 -22.85 3.13
C GLN A 257 -16.86 -22.90 3.16
N ILE A 258 -17.53 -21.76 3.42
CA ILE A 258 -19.00 -21.66 3.42
C ILE A 258 -19.57 -21.97 2.04
N TYR A 259 -18.95 -21.48 0.98
CA TYR A 259 -19.36 -21.76 -0.40
C TYR A 259 -19.00 -23.17 -0.87
N GLY A 260 -18.06 -23.86 -0.21
CA GLY A 260 -17.60 -25.19 -0.56
C GLY A 260 -17.01 -25.23 -1.97
N GLY A 261 -17.26 -26.25 -2.75
CA GLY A 261 -16.76 -26.39 -4.12
C GLY A 261 -17.08 -25.20 -5.02
N THR A 262 -18.27 -24.60 -4.84
CA THR A 262 -18.69 -23.39 -5.56
C THR A 262 -17.79 -22.19 -5.28
N GLY A 263 -17.29 -22.05 -4.04
CA GLY A 263 -16.36 -20.99 -3.64
C GLY A 263 -14.95 -21.14 -4.22
N TYR A 264 -14.62 -22.36 -4.66
CA TYR A 264 -13.34 -22.68 -5.30
C TYR A 264 -13.38 -22.49 -6.83
N CYS A 265 -14.57 -22.40 -7.40
CA CYS A 265 -14.79 -22.19 -8.83
C CYS A 265 -14.93 -20.69 -9.16
N ARG A 266 -14.70 -20.35 -10.44
CA ARG A 266 -14.74 -18.96 -10.93
C ARG A 266 -16.15 -18.42 -11.19
N ASP A 267 -17.18 -19.23 -11.04
CA ASP A 267 -18.59 -18.83 -11.22
C ASP A 267 -19.03 -17.77 -10.19
N PHE A 268 -18.39 -17.78 -9.02
CA PHE A 268 -18.53 -16.77 -7.98
C PHE A 268 -17.19 -16.06 -7.71
N PRO A 269 -17.21 -14.79 -7.31
CA PRO A 269 -15.96 -14.02 -7.11
C PRO A 269 -15.21 -14.38 -5.81
N ILE A 270 -15.64 -15.39 -5.05
CA ILE A 270 -15.08 -15.75 -3.74
C ILE A 270 -13.61 -16.17 -3.88
N GLU A 271 -13.28 -17.04 -4.86
CA GLU A 271 -11.93 -17.48 -5.12
C GLU A 271 -10.99 -16.30 -5.45
N ARG A 272 -11.53 -15.30 -6.18
CA ARG A 272 -10.78 -14.08 -6.51
C ARG A 272 -10.51 -13.25 -5.25
N TYR A 273 -11.50 -13.05 -4.38
CA TYR A 273 -11.30 -12.34 -3.12
C TYR A 273 -10.24 -13.03 -2.25
N TYR A 274 -10.20 -14.36 -2.23
CA TYR A 274 -9.18 -15.13 -1.52
C TYR A 274 -7.78 -14.86 -2.07
N ARG A 275 -7.59 -14.95 -3.39
CA ARG A 275 -6.30 -14.68 -4.03
C ARG A 275 -5.85 -13.24 -3.86
N ASP A 276 -6.76 -12.29 -4.03
CA ASP A 276 -6.47 -10.85 -3.90
C ASP A 276 -6.17 -10.42 -2.46
N ALA A 277 -6.75 -11.11 -1.47
CA ALA A 277 -6.51 -10.80 -0.06
C ALA A 277 -5.09 -11.12 0.38
N ARG A 278 -4.48 -12.18 -0.20
CA ARG A 278 -3.22 -12.73 0.29
C ARG A 278 -2.06 -11.74 0.28
N ILE A 279 -1.99 -10.90 -0.73
CA ILE A 279 -0.91 -9.91 -0.90
C ILE A 279 -0.92 -8.83 0.19
N SER A 280 -2.09 -8.52 0.79
CA SER A 280 -2.22 -7.44 1.77
C SER A 280 -1.36 -7.62 3.02
N ARG A 281 -0.92 -8.86 3.32
CA ARG A 281 0.01 -9.18 4.40
C ARG A 281 1.48 -8.99 4.02
N ILE A 282 1.78 -8.73 2.74
CA ILE A 282 3.14 -8.69 2.17
C ILE A 282 3.52 -7.25 1.81
N TYR A 283 2.76 -6.59 0.94
CA TYR A 283 3.10 -5.25 0.43
C TYR A 283 2.95 -4.16 1.51
N ASP A 284 3.54 -3.00 1.27
CA ASP A 284 3.56 -1.85 2.17
C ASP A 284 4.13 -2.15 3.58
N GLY A 285 5.08 -3.08 3.63
CA GLY A 285 5.64 -3.66 4.84
C GLY A 285 4.87 -4.91 5.27
N THR A 286 5.60 -6.01 5.46
CA THR A 286 4.98 -7.27 5.88
C THR A 286 4.39 -7.18 7.28
N SER A 287 3.48 -8.10 7.63
CA SER A 287 2.95 -8.21 8.99
C SER A 287 4.06 -8.33 10.04
N GLU A 288 5.17 -8.98 9.70
CA GLU A 288 6.36 -9.17 10.54
C GLU A 288 7.11 -7.85 10.73
N VAL A 289 7.35 -7.12 9.64
CA VAL A 289 8.01 -5.78 9.70
C VAL A 289 7.20 -4.82 10.58
N HIS A 290 5.86 -4.82 10.44
CA HIS A 290 5.01 -3.97 11.27
C HIS A 290 5.03 -4.36 12.75
N ARG A 291 5.14 -5.66 13.09
CA ARG A 291 5.37 -6.11 14.48
C ARG A 291 6.68 -5.57 15.05
N LEU A 292 7.76 -5.58 14.24
CA LEU A 292 9.04 -5.00 14.65
C LEU A 292 8.94 -3.47 14.84
N VAL A 293 8.19 -2.77 13.98
CA VAL A 293 7.94 -1.33 14.15
C VAL A 293 7.22 -1.07 15.48
N MET A 294 6.13 -1.78 15.75
CA MET A 294 5.38 -1.64 17.00
C MET A 294 6.26 -1.93 18.22
N ALA A 295 6.99 -3.04 18.21
CA ALA A 295 7.86 -3.41 19.32
C ALA A 295 8.92 -2.33 19.61
N ARG A 296 9.50 -1.73 18.56
CA ARG A 296 10.46 -0.64 18.70
C ARG A 296 9.85 0.63 19.30
N GLU A 297 8.63 1.00 18.91
CA GLU A 297 7.96 2.17 19.46
C GLU A 297 7.54 1.92 20.94
N LEU A 298 7.01 0.74 21.27
CA LEU A 298 6.72 0.35 22.65
C LEU A 298 7.98 0.43 23.54
N MET A 299 9.13 -0.06 23.05
CA MET A 299 10.40 0.04 23.79
C MET A 299 10.93 1.47 23.97
N LYS A 300 10.42 2.42 23.19
CA LYS A 300 10.67 3.87 23.36
C LYS A 300 9.68 4.56 24.28
N GLY A 301 8.69 3.82 24.81
CA GLY A 301 7.67 4.35 25.70
C GLY A 301 6.35 4.75 25.01
N ASP A 302 6.10 4.32 23.79
CA ASP A 302 4.80 4.54 23.15
C ASP A 302 3.72 3.69 23.85
N VAL A 303 2.87 4.34 24.62
CA VAL A 303 1.74 3.74 25.35
C VAL A 303 0.40 3.87 24.61
N SER A 304 0.39 4.55 23.48
CA SER A 304 -0.82 4.97 22.76
C SER A 304 -1.79 3.85 22.37
N LEU A 305 -1.35 2.60 22.37
CA LEU A 305 -2.16 1.42 22.00
C LEU A 305 -2.83 0.71 23.17
N TYR A 306 -2.34 0.85 24.40
CA TYR A 306 -2.83 0.06 25.54
C TYR A 306 -3.12 0.91 26.77
N ASP A 307 -2.61 2.13 26.85
CA ASP A 307 -2.90 3.08 27.92
C ASP A 307 -3.73 4.23 27.34
N CYS A 308 -4.99 4.26 27.73
CA CYS A 308 -5.96 5.28 27.30
C CYS A 308 -6.24 6.31 28.40
N TYR A 309 -5.61 6.18 29.54
CA TYR A 309 -5.76 7.08 30.67
C TYR A 309 -4.57 8.03 30.70
N GLU A 310 -4.73 9.24 30.16
CA GLU A 310 -3.90 10.34 30.55
C GLU A 310 -4.24 10.70 31.99
N GLU A 311 -3.22 10.69 32.89
CA GLU A 311 -3.33 11.24 34.22
C GLU A 311 -3.52 12.77 34.19
#